data_148e7d93d2502b2cdafb1536200f4b01
#
_entry.id   148e7d93d2502b2cdafb1536200f4b01
#
_cell.length_a   1.000
_cell.length_b   1.000
_cell.length_c   1.000
_cell.angle_alpha   90.00
_cell.angle_beta   90.00
_cell.angle_gamma   90.00
#
_symmetry.space_group_name_H-M   'P 1'
#
loop_
_entity.id
_entity.type
_entity.pdbx_description
1 polymer ?
#
loop_
_entity_poly.entity_id
_entity_poly.type
_entity_poly.pdbx_seq_one_letter_code
_entity_poly.pdbx_strand_id
1 'polypeptide(L)'
;RDISMFGALPNCTIIEPCNAIETEQALRWCVEKAKQNCMIRLAISPSPRTIALPADYHFTFGQGSVINDGKDAILFAYGPVMMNEALIAAERLKEQGISLKVVNLPWLNDVDLSWLKDVCAESNDIFTLDNHSGYGGVGDLLLNALMSSPTLSSRRLVKFAVDEIPACGTPEEALSYHGLDGQSLAERILASMS
;
A
#
# COMPACT_ATOMS: atom_id res chain seq x y z
N ARG A 1 -11.98 -8.27 5.12
CA ARG A 1 -12.46 -7.32 6.17
C ARG A 1 -11.67 -7.43 7.47
N ASP A 2 -10.65 -8.24 7.50
CA ASP A 2 -9.81 -8.50 8.66
C ASP A 2 -9.05 -7.23 9.11
N ILE A 3 -8.52 -6.42 8.20
CA ILE A 3 -7.81 -5.18 8.54
C ILE A 3 -8.72 -4.24 9.35
N SER A 4 -9.94 -3.98 8.87
CA SER A 4 -10.88 -3.10 9.58
C SER A 4 -11.37 -3.69 10.91
N MET A 5 -11.54 -5.01 10.99
CA MET A 5 -11.98 -5.68 12.22
C MET A 5 -10.88 -5.65 13.30
N PHE A 6 -9.66 -6.02 12.95
CA PHE A 6 -8.55 -6.06 13.90
C PHE A 6 -7.95 -4.67 14.14
N GLY A 7 -8.00 -3.77 13.13
CA GLY A 7 -7.56 -2.38 13.28
C GLY A 7 -8.40 -1.56 14.26
N ALA A 8 -9.63 -2.00 14.54
CA ALA A 8 -10.48 -1.39 15.58
C ALA A 8 -10.11 -1.85 17.01
N LEU A 9 -9.27 -2.87 17.16
CA LEU A 9 -8.86 -3.35 18.49
C LEU A 9 -7.75 -2.45 19.06
N PRO A 10 -7.87 -2.02 20.32
CA PRO A 10 -6.79 -1.30 20.99
C PRO A 10 -5.56 -2.20 21.13
N ASN A 11 -4.39 -1.62 21.03
CA ASN A 11 -3.12 -2.32 21.14
C ASN A 11 -2.96 -3.51 20.17
N CYS A 12 -3.38 -3.32 18.92
CA CYS A 12 -3.19 -4.29 17.85
C CYS A 12 -2.55 -3.60 16.64
N THR A 13 -1.39 -4.09 16.21
CA THR A 13 -0.71 -3.64 14.99
C THR A 13 -0.86 -4.71 13.91
N ILE A 14 -1.22 -4.28 12.70
CA ILE A 14 -1.44 -5.16 11.55
C ILE A 14 -0.33 -4.92 10.52
N ILE A 15 0.31 -6.00 10.10
CA ILE A 15 1.45 -5.96 9.17
C ILE A 15 1.17 -6.92 8.00
N GLU A 16 1.39 -6.47 6.76
CA GLU A 16 1.46 -7.35 5.60
C GLU A 16 2.75 -7.10 4.82
N PRO A 17 3.75 -7.97 4.98
CA PRO A 17 5.04 -7.83 4.31
C PRO A 17 4.94 -8.17 2.82
N CYS A 18 5.76 -7.52 2.00
CA CYS A 18 5.76 -7.71 0.54
C CYS A 18 6.67 -8.87 0.06
N ASN A 19 7.58 -9.34 0.89
CA ASN A 19 8.50 -10.45 0.55
C ASN A 19 9.00 -11.19 1.79
N ALA A 20 9.81 -12.23 1.60
CA ALA A 20 10.34 -13.06 2.68
C ALA A 20 11.29 -12.31 3.63
N ILE A 21 12.09 -11.38 3.10
CA ILE A 21 13.03 -10.56 3.92
C ILE A 21 12.23 -9.66 4.85
N GLU A 22 11.22 -8.97 4.34
CA GLU A 22 10.34 -8.12 5.14
C GLU A 22 9.53 -8.95 6.15
N THR A 23 9.11 -10.17 5.78
CA THR A 23 8.42 -11.10 6.69
C THR A 23 9.31 -11.46 7.89
N GLU A 24 10.58 -11.79 7.66
CA GLU A 24 11.53 -12.08 8.73
C GLU A 24 11.72 -10.84 9.64
N GLN A 25 11.92 -9.66 9.07
CA GLN A 25 12.09 -8.43 9.83
C GLN A 25 10.83 -8.06 10.64
N ALA A 26 9.64 -8.24 10.04
CA ALA A 26 8.37 -8.03 10.72
C ALA A 26 8.19 -8.97 11.91
N LEU A 27 8.49 -10.27 11.74
CA LEU A 27 8.41 -11.24 12.82
C LEU A 27 9.39 -10.91 13.95
N ARG A 28 10.63 -10.56 13.62
CA ARG A 28 11.62 -10.11 14.63
C ARG A 28 11.14 -8.88 15.38
N TRP A 29 10.60 -7.89 14.67
CA TRP A 29 10.07 -6.69 15.29
C TRP A 29 8.90 -7.03 16.26
N CYS A 30 7.97 -7.90 15.86
CA CYS A 30 6.86 -8.32 16.70
C CYS A 30 7.34 -9.01 18.00
N VAL A 31 8.41 -9.81 17.94
CA VAL A 31 8.92 -10.56 19.10
C VAL A 31 9.82 -9.69 19.99
N GLU A 32 10.66 -8.86 19.38
CA GLU A 32 11.74 -8.18 20.10
C GLU A 32 11.37 -6.75 20.54
N LYS A 33 10.47 -6.07 19.78
CA LYS A 33 10.23 -4.64 19.97
C LYS A 33 8.78 -4.26 20.24
N ALA A 34 7.82 -5.03 19.72
CA ALA A 34 6.41 -4.73 19.91
C ALA A 34 6.01 -4.85 21.39
N LYS A 35 5.20 -3.88 21.84
CA LYS A 35 4.58 -3.89 23.18
C LYS A 35 3.09 -4.20 23.13
N GLN A 36 2.55 -4.30 21.94
CA GLN A 36 1.14 -4.58 21.62
C GLN A 36 1.00 -5.93 20.92
N ASN A 37 -0.24 -6.35 20.74
CA ASN A 37 -0.55 -7.51 19.92
C ASN A 37 -0.20 -7.22 18.45
N CYS A 38 0.30 -8.22 17.75
CA CYS A 38 0.63 -8.11 16.34
C CYS A 38 -0.12 -9.16 15.53
N MET A 39 -0.64 -8.75 14.40
CA MET A 39 -1.20 -9.62 13.37
C MET A 39 -0.35 -9.49 12.11
N ILE A 40 0.28 -10.59 11.68
CA ILE A 40 0.98 -10.63 10.40
C ILE A 40 0.09 -11.34 9.40
N ARG A 41 -0.30 -10.62 8.34
CA ARG A 41 -1.02 -11.17 7.19
C ARG A 41 -0.02 -11.71 6.18
N LEU A 42 -0.22 -12.93 5.74
CA LEU A 42 0.63 -13.56 4.73
C LEU A 42 -0.22 -13.99 3.54
N ALA A 43 0.20 -13.61 2.34
CA ALA A 43 -0.44 -14.09 1.12
C ALA A 43 -0.13 -15.58 0.92
N ILE A 44 -1.15 -16.37 0.60
CA ILE A 44 -1.01 -17.79 0.29
C ILE A 44 -0.49 -17.99 -1.14
N SER A 45 -0.93 -17.13 -2.06
CA SER A 45 -0.51 -17.17 -3.46
C SER A 45 0.93 -16.68 -3.62
N PRO A 46 1.76 -17.37 -4.44
CA PRO A 46 3.09 -16.88 -4.74
C PRO A 46 3.02 -15.53 -5.47
N SER A 47 3.97 -14.65 -5.17
CA SER A 47 4.12 -13.41 -5.95
C SER A 47 4.61 -13.74 -7.36
N PRO A 48 4.03 -13.14 -8.40
CA PRO A 48 4.52 -13.30 -9.78
C PRO A 48 5.94 -12.75 -10.00
N ARG A 49 6.37 -11.80 -9.14
CA ARG A 49 7.73 -11.26 -9.11
C ARG A 49 8.26 -11.14 -7.70
N THR A 50 9.58 -11.15 -7.54
CA THR A 50 10.22 -10.78 -6.28
C THR A 50 10.22 -9.26 -6.15
N ILE A 51 9.63 -8.73 -5.07
CA ILE A 51 9.70 -7.31 -4.75
C ILE A 51 11.05 -7.05 -4.10
N ALA A 52 11.91 -6.29 -4.78
CA ALA A 52 13.23 -5.92 -4.25
C ALA A 52 13.09 -4.73 -3.30
N LEU A 53 13.49 -4.91 -2.05
CA LEU A 53 13.61 -3.82 -1.08
C LEU A 53 14.93 -3.07 -1.31
N PRO A 54 15.00 -1.76 -0.98
CA PRO A 54 16.25 -1.02 -0.98
C PRO A 54 17.36 -1.72 -0.17
N ALA A 55 18.62 -1.57 -0.58
CA ALA A 55 19.75 -2.24 0.09
C ALA A 55 19.94 -1.79 1.55
N ASP A 56 19.52 -0.59 1.86
CA ASP A 56 19.54 0.04 3.19
C ASP A 56 18.19 -0.05 3.92
N TYR A 57 17.30 -0.95 3.48
CA TYR A 57 15.99 -1.11 4.07
C TYR A 57 16.05 -1.53 5.53
N HIS A 58 15.33 -0.81 6.37
CA HIS A 58 15.10 -1.12 7.77
C HIS A 58 13.61 -1.13 8.09
N PHE A 59 13.15 -2.21 8.73
CA PHE A 59 11.77 -2.34 9.15
C PHE A 59 11.50 -1.43 10.36
N THR A 60 11.02 -0.21 10.07
CA THR A 60 10.78 0.85 11.06
C THR A 60 9.28 1.04 11.26
N PHE A 61 8.84 1.15 12.52
CA PHE A 61 7.44 1.27 12.88
C PHE A 61 6.76 2.45 12.16
N GLY A 62 5.65 2.18 11.50
CA GLY A 62 4.85 3.17 10.78
C GLY A 62 5.48 3.70 9.48
N GLN A 63 6.65 3.20 9.07
CA GLN A 63 7.33 3.64 7.84
C GLN A 63 7.32 2.55 6.78
N GLY A 64 7.22 2.97 5.53
CA GLY A 64 7.35 2.14 4.35
C GLY A 64 8.65 2.40 3.61
N SER A 65 8.73 1.92 2.37
CA SER A 65 9.88 2.17 1.51
C SER A 65 9.46 2.45 0.06
N VAL A 66 10.20 3.32 -0.62
CA VAL A 66 10.03 3.58 -2.04
C VAL A 66 10.64 2.43 -2.82
N ILE A 67 9.82 1.74 -3.61
CA ILE A 67 10.23 0.60 -4.46
C ILE A 67 10.47 1.04 -5.89
N ASN A 68 9.67 1.97 -6.38
CA ASN A 68 9.86 2.64 -7.67
C ASN A 68 9.78 4.14 -7.47
N ASP A 69 10.77 4.87 -7.93
CA ASP A 69 10.77 6.33 -7.79
C ASP A 69 9.93 7.00 -8.89
N GLY A 70 9.36 8.17 -8.55
CA GLY A 70 8.51 8.95 -9.43
C GLY A 70 8.07 10.24 -8.75
N LYS A 71 7.58 11.22 -9.54
CA LYS A 71 7.24 12.56 -9.04
C LYS A 71 5.88 13.08 -9.48
N ASP A 72 5.25 12.45 -10.47
CA ASP A 72 3.95 12.93 -10.97
C ASP A 72 2.80 12.50 -10.06
N ALA A 73 2.89 11.30 -9.48
CA ALA A 73 1.94 10.75 -8.53
C ALA A 73 2.60 9.72 -7.61
N ILE A 74 1.92 9.35 -6.52
CA ILE A 74 2.37 8.33 -5.57
C ILE A 74 1.29 7.29 -5.35
N LEU A 75 1.64 6.00 -5.39
CA LEU A 75 0.76 4.87 -5.08
C LEU A 75 1.33 4.10 -3.89
N PHE A 76 0.57 4.06 -2.81
CA PHE A 76 0.84 3.22 -1.66
C PHE A 76 0.19 1.86 -1.84
N ALA A 77 0.98 0.80 -1.70
CA ALA A 77 0.52 -0.57 -1.75
C ALA A 77 1.24 -1.40 -0.67
N TYR A 78 0.84 -2.63 -0.48
CA TYR A 78 1.42 -3.55 0.50
C TYR A 78 1.24 -4.99 0.06
N GLY A 79 2.00 -5.89 0.68
CA GLY A 79 1.94 -7.30 0.37
C GLY A 79 2.44 -7.65 -1.04
N PRO A 80 2.70 -8.92 -1.33
CA PRO A 80 3.35 -9.31 -2.57
C PRO A 80 2.48 -9.10 -3.81
N VAL A 81 1.16 -9.31 -3.69
CA VAL A 81 0.24 -9.23 -4.84
C VAL A 81 -0.01 -7.77 -5.23
N MET A 82 -0.41 -6.92 -4.27
CA MET A 82 -0.70 -5.51 -4.57
C MET A 82 0.55 -4.76 -5.00
N MET A 83 1.71 -5.08 -4.44
CA MET A 83 2.99 -4.51 -4.90
C MET A 83 3.32 -4.91 -6.33
N ASN A 84 3.03 -6.15 -6.75
CA ASN A 84 3.20 -6.56 -8.15
C ASN A 84 2.32 -5.71 -9.08
N GLU A 85 1.04 -5.57 -8.77
CA GLU A 85 0.10 -4.81 -9.60
C GLU A 85 0.44 -3.31 -9.64
N ALA A 86 0.88 -2.74 -8.52
CA ALA A 86 1.36 -1.36 -8.47
C ALA A 86 2.59 -1.12 -9.36
N LEU A 87 3.52 -2.07 -9.40
CA LEU A 87 4.70 -1.98 -10.28
C LEU A 87 4.34 -2.13 -11.75
N ILE A 88 3.40 -3.03 -12.10
CA ILE A 88 2.87 -3.14 -13.48
C ILE A 88 2.22 -1.81 -13.89
N ALA A 89 1.41 -1.21 -13.01
CA ALA A 89 0.80 0.09 -13.27
C ALA A 89 1.85 1.18 -13.51
N ALA A 90 2.94 1.21 -12.72
CA ALA A 90 4.03 2.16 -12.91
C ALA A 90 4.77 1.96 -14.24
N GLU A 91 5.01 0.71 -14.65
CA GLU A 91 5.61 0.38 -15.94
C GLU A 91 4.76 0.91 -17.10
N ARG A 92 3.43 0.69 -17.07
CA ARG A 92 2.50 1.15 -18.09
C ARG A 92 2.33 2.67 -18.15
N LEU A 93 2.29 3.34 -17.00
CA LEU A 93 2.22 4.80 -16.92
C LEU A 93 3.50 5.44 -17.45
N LYS A 94 4.64 4.82 -17.21
CA LYS A 94 5.93 5.26 -17.77
C LYS A 94 5.95 5.27 -19.30
N GLU A 95 5.30 4.28 -19.94
CA GLU A 95 5.14 4.25 -21.41
C GLU A 95 4.35 5.45 -21.93
N GLN A 96 3.53 6.07 -21.07
CA GLN A 96 2.73 7.27 -21.35
C GLN A 96 3.38 8.56 -20.85
N GLY A 97 4.62 8.49 -20.38
CA GLY A 97 5.39 9.64 -19.91
C GLY A 97 5.09 10.09 -18.48
N ILE A 98 4.35 9.27 -17.71
CA ILE A 98 4.00 9.55 -16.30
C ILE A 98 4.89 8.73 -15.37
N SER A 99 5.53 9.39 -14.42
CA SER A 99 6.40 8.76 -13.42
C SER A 99 5.63 8.54 -12.11
N LEU A 100 5.22 7.30 -11.84
CA LEU A 100 4.52 6.91 -10.63
C LEU A 100 5.51 6.46 -9.56
N LYS A 101 5.51 7.12 -8.41
CA LYS A 101 6.22 6.63 -7.21
C LYS A 101 5.41 5.49 -6.60
N VAL A 102 6.01 4.31 -6.43
CA VAL A 102 5.38 3.16 -5.76
C VAL A 102 6.03 2.96 -4.41
N VAL A 103 5.21 2.98 -3.38
CA VAL A 103 5.63 2.87 -1.98
C VAL A 103 5.03 1.61 -1.36
N ASN A 104 5.90 0.73 -0.86
CA ASN A 104 5.48 -0.37 0.00
C ASN A 104 5.25 0.15 1.42
N LEU A 105 4.03 0.04 1.93
CA LEU A 105 3.67 0.38 3.31
C LEU A 105 3.16 -0.87 4.03
N PRO A 106 4.01 -1.63 4.73
CA PRO A 106 3.63 -2.88 5.37
C PRO A 106 2.74 -2.71 6.61
N TRP A 107 2.65 -1.51 7.16
CA TRP A 107 1.86 -1.17 8.35
C TRP A 107 0.44 -0.77 7.93
N LEU A 108 -0.56 -1.59 8.29
CA LEU A 108 -1.90 -1.43 7.74
C LEU A 108 -2.83 -0.57 8.59
N ASN A 109 -2.45 -0.29 9.83
CA ASN A 109 -3.21 0.57 10.75
C ASN A 109 -2.36 1.56 11.55
N ASP A 110 -1.07 1.69 11.19
CA ASP A 110 -0.14 2.65 11.78
C ASP A 110 0.67 3.37 10.70
N VAL A 111 0.89 4.68 10.83
CA VAL A 111 1.74 5.46 9.94
C VAL A 111 2.48 6.57 10.68
N ASP A 112 3.78 6.68 10.43
CA ASP A 112 4.61 7.79 10.90
C ASP A 112 4.34 9.05 10.06
N LEU A 113 3.77 10.08 10.69
CA LEU A 113 3.42 11.33 10.01
C LEU A 113 4.62 12.10 9.48
N SER A 114 5.79 12.01 10.13
CA SER A 114 6.99 12.68 9.65
C SER A 114 7.47 12.03 8.35
N TRP A 115 7.58 10.70 8.36
CA TRP A 115 7.93 9.92 7.17
C TRP A 115 6.90 10.13 6.03
N LEU A 116 5.61 10.15 6.36
CA LEU A 116 4.56 10.38 5.35
C LEU A 116 4.68 11.75 4.68
N LYS A 117 5.04 12.80 5.44
CA LYS A 117 5.29 14.13 4.89
C LYS A 117 6.46 14.13 3.91
N ASP A 118 7.55 13.47 4.28
CA ASP A 118 8.75 13.44 3.46
C ASP A 118 8.51 12.66 2.16
N VAL A 119 7.87 11.49 2.22
CA VAL A 119 7.62 10.67 1.03
C VAL A 119 6.60 11.30 0.07
N CYS A 120 5.64 12.08 0.61
CA CYS A 120 4.62 12.79 -0.19
C CYS A 120 5.03 14.20 -0.60
N ALA A 121 6.24 14.68 -0.26
CA ALA A 121 6.61 16.10 -0.41
C ALA A 121 6.40 16.64 -1.83
N GLU A 122 6.73 15.85 -2.84
CA GLU A 122 6.72 16.26 -4.26
C GLU A 122 5.42 15.95 -5.01
N SER A 123 4.56 15.07 -4.46
CA SER A 123 3.36 14.60 -5.17
C SER A 123 2.08 15.20 -4.59
N ASN A 124 1.21 15.73 -5.46
CA ASN A 124 -0.12 16.22 -5.09
C ASN A 124 -1.18 15.11 -5.16
N ASP A 125 -0.98 14.15 -6.06
CA ASP A 125 -1.89 13.05 -6.30
C ASP A 125 -1.41 11.80 -5.58
N ILE A 126 -2.21 11.34 -4.62
CA ILE A 126 -1.93 10.20 -3.77
C ILE A 126 -2.97 9.13 -4.08
N PHE A 127 -2.50 7.92 -4.33
CA PHE A 127 -3.31 6.75 -4.55
C PHE A 127 -3.01 5.69 -3.51
N THR A 128 -4.01 4.90 -3.11
CA THR A 128 -3.83 3.71 -2.26
C THR A 128 -4.40 2.49 -2.93
N LEU A 129 -3.77 1.35 -2.75
CA LEU A 129 -4.19 0.07 -3.30
C LEU A 129 -4.33 -0.95 -2.17
N ASP A 130 -5.57 -1.27 -1.87
CA ASP A 130 -5.95 -2.21 -0.83
C ASP A 130 -6.44 -3.55 -1.41
N ASN A 131 -5.93 -4.68 -0.91
CA ASN A 131 -6.54 -6.00 -1.11
C ASN A 131 -7.70 -6.25 -0.12
N HIS A 132 -8.35 -5.19 0.28
CA HIS A 132 -9.36 -5.12 1.33
C HIS A 132 -10.52 -4.22 0.89
N SER A 133 -11.60 -4.21 1.67
CA SER A 133 -12.69 -3.24 1.49
C SER A 133 -12.17 -1.80 1.58
N GLY A 134 -12.77 -0.88 0.83
CA GLY A 134 -12.46 0.56 0.90
C GLY A 134 -12.75 1.21 2.25
N TYR A 135 -13.30 0.45 3.23
CA TYR A 135 -13.58 0.91 4.59
C TYR A 135 -12.63 0.27 5.59
N GLY A 136 -11.91 1.12 6.34
CA GLY A 136 -10.99 0.70 7.41
C GLY A 136 -9.72 0.01 6.93
N GLY A 137 -9.35 0.20 5.67
CA GLY A 137 -8.07 -0.22 5.10
C GLY A 137 -7.01 0.89 5.16
N VAL A 138 -5.89 0.66 4.46
CA VAL A 138 -4.78 1.62 4.37
C VAL A 138 -5.20 2.94 3.75
N GLY A 139 -6.17 2.92 2.82
CA GLY A 139 -6.72 4.14 2.24
C GLY A 139 -7.35 5.06 3.29
N ASP A 140 -8.09 4.52 4.27
CA ASP A 140 -8.67 5.32 5.36
C ASP A 140 -7.60 5.76 6.37
N LEU A 141 -6.62 4.92 6.66
CA LEU A 141 -5.47 5.29 7.49
C LEU A 141 -4.76 6.52 6.93
N LEU A 142 -4.40 6.48 5.64
CA LEU A 142 -3.69 7.57 4.98
C LEU A 142 -4.57 8.82 4.83
N LEU A 143 -5.85 8.67 4.53
CA LEU A 143 -6.78 9.81 4.48
C LEU A 143 -6.82 10.55 5.83
N ASN A 144 -6.95 9.82 6.94
CA ASN A 144 -6.96 10.42 8.28
C ASN A 144 -5.62 11.09 8.60
N ALA A 145 -4.50 10.45 8.24
CA ALA A 145 -3.17 10.99 8.44
C ALA A 145 -2.95 12.29 7.64
N LEU A 146 -3.37 12.32 6.37
CA LEU A 146 -3.29 13.51 5.51
C LEU A 146 -4.13 14.66 6.07
N MET A 147 -5.37 14.40 6.46
CA MET A 147 -6.28 15.40 7.00
C MET A 147 -5.81 15.98 8.35
N SER A 148 -5.09 15.18 9.15
CA SER A 148 -4.52 15.67 10.42
C SER A 148 -3.25 16.53 10.24
N SER A 149 -2.71 16.62 9.03
CA SER A 149 -1.48 17.36 8.73
C SER A 149 -1.78 18.61 7.88
N PRO A 150 -1.57 19.85 8.39
CA PRO A 150 -1.80 21.07 7.63
C PRO A 150 -1.03 21.15 6.31
N THR A 151 0.13 20.49 6.22
CA THR A 151 0.98 20.49 5.01
C THR A 151 0.54 19.48 3.96
N LEU A 152 -0.26 18.48 4.36
CA LEU A 152 -0.72 17.40 3.47
C LEU A 152 -2.22 17.46 3.18
N SER A 153 -3.01 18.24 3.95
CA SER A 153 -4.47 18.27 3.85
C SER A 153 -5.02 18.80 2.52
N SER A 154 -4.19 19.46 1.73
CA SER A 154 -4.53 19.90 0.37
C SER A 154 -4.26 18.85 -0.71
N ARG A 155 -3.63 17.72 -0.37
CA ARG A 155 -3.34 16.64 -1.30
C ARG A 155 -4.61 15.90 -1.69
N ARG A 156 -4.70 15.46 -2.93
CA ARG A 156 -5.80 14.63 -3.39
C ARG A 156 -5.48 13.16 -3.11
N LEU A 157 -6.40 12.44 -2.48
CA LEU A 157 -6.28 11.01 -2.25
C LEU A 157 -7.40 10.27 -2.94
N VAL A 158 -7.05 9.24 -3.72
CA VAL A 158 -7.97 8.30 -4.35
C VAL A 158 -7.65 6.89 -3.86
N LYS A 159 -8.69 6.16 -3.42
CA LYS A 159 -8.56 4.79 -2.93
C LYS A 159 -8.93 3.79 -4.03
N PHE A 160 -8.10 2.78 -4.24
CA PHE A 160 -8.42 1.58 -5.01
C PHE A 160 -8.55 0.42 -4.04
N ALA A 161 -9.70 -0.20 -4.00
CA ALA A 161 -10.05 -1.23 -3.04
C ALA A 161 -11.16 -2.14 -3.58
N VAL A 162 -11.50 -3.18 -2.84
CA VAL A 162 -12.66 -4.04 -3.14
C VAL A 162 -13.93 -3.36 -2.63
N ASP A 163 -14.67 -2.69 -3.48
CA ASP A 163 -15.87 -1.91 -3.12
C ASP A 163 -17.18 -2.72 -3.15
N GLU A 164 -17.15 -3.89 -3.77
CA GLU A 164 -18.30 -4.80 -3.91
C GLU A 164 -18.10 -6.11 -3.16
N ILE A 165 -19.03 -7.04 -3.34
CA ILE A 165 -18.86 -8.43 -2.86
C ILE A 165 -17.68 -9.04 -3.62
N PRO A 166 -16.67 -9.59 -2.91
CA PRO A 166 -15.52 -10.19 -3.57
C PRO A 166 -15.91 -11.25 -4.58
N ALA A 167 -15.40 -11.13 -5.80
CA ALA A 167 -15.62 -12.12 -6.84
C ALA A 167 -14.91 -13.44 -6.52
N CYS A 168 -15.48 -14.55 -6.97
CA CYS A 168 -14.85 -15.86 -6.94
C CYS A 168 -14.21 -16.14 -8.30
N GLY A 169 -12.98 -16.63 -8.29
CA GLY A 169 -12.20 -16.94 -9.49
C GLY A 169 -10.74 -17.19 -9.17
N THR A 170 -9.90 -17.23 -10.19
CA THR A 170 -8.45 -17.16 -10.00
C THR A 170 -8.05 -15.79 -9.45
N PRO A 171 -6.87 -15.62 -8.85
CA PRO A 171 -6.40 -14.31 -8.41
C PRO A 171 -6.45 -13.25 -9.51
N GLU A 172 -6.04 -13.61 -10.72
CA GLU A 172 -6.02 -12.72 -11.89
C GLU A 172 -7.44 -12.29 -12.31
N GLU A 173 -8.39 -13.23 -12.34
CA GLU A 173 -9.79 -12.94 -12.66
C GLU A 173 -10.41 -12.01 -11.60
N ALA A 174 -10.13 -12.26 -10.32
CA ALA A 174 -10.64 -11.43 -9.23
C ALA A 174 -10.05 -10.02 -9.27
N LEU A 175 -8.74 -9.86 -9.51
CA LEU A 175 -8.09 -8.57 -9.65
C LEU A 175 -8.67 -7.78 -10.82
N SER A 176 -8.82 -8.41 -11.99
CA SER A 176 -9.38 -7.77 -13.17
C SER A 176 -10.85 -7.38 -12.98
N TYR A 177 -11.66 -8.25 -12.36
CA TYR A 177 -13.07 -7.97 -12.05
C TYR A 177 -13.24 -6.71 -11.19
N HIS A 178 -12.37 -6.54 -10.18
CA HIS A 178 -12.39 -5.38 -9.28
C HIS A 178 -11.60 -4.17 -9.82
N GLY A 179 -10.97 -4.29 -10.99
CA GLY A 179 -10.13 -3.23 -11.57
C GLY A 179 -8.92 -2.91 -10.70
N LEU A 180 -8.35 -3.92 -10.05
CA LEU A 180 -7.18 -3.82 -9.17
C LEU A 180 -5.93 -4.47 -9.80
N ASP A 181 -6.04 -4.99 -11.02
CA ASP A 181 -4.89 -5.40 -11.82
C ASP A 181 -4.10 -4.18 -12.34
N GLY A 182 -2.83 -4.38 -12.66
CA GLY A 182 -1.92 -3.28 -13.03
C GLY A 182 -2.34 -2.51 -14.28
N GLN A 183 -3.03 -3.15 -15.24
CA GLN A 183 -3.57 -2.46 -16.42
C GLN A 183 -4.71 -1.51 -16.02
N SER A 184 -5.70 -2.02 -15.32
CA SER A 184 -6.85 -1.25 -14.85
C SER A 184 -6.43 -0.11 -13.93
N LEU A 185 -5.45 -0.35 -13.06
CA LEU A 185 -4.87 0.68 -12.18
C LEU A 185 -4.24 1.82 -12.97
N ALA A 186 -3.44 1.51 -14.01
CA ALA A 186 -2.82 2.54 -14.83
C ALA A 186 -3.86 3.42 -15.52
N GLU A 187 -4.91 2.82 -16.09
CA GLU A 187 -6.02 3.53 -16.73
C GLU A 187 -6.78 4.42 -15.74
N ARG A 188 -7.10 3.91 -14.55
CA ARG A 188 -7.81 4.65 -13.50
C ARG A 188 -6.98 5.79 -12.91
N ILE A 189 -5.67 5.60 -12.73
CA ILE A 189 -4.75 6.65 -12.31
C ILE A 189 -4.71 7.76 -13.35
N LEU A 190 -4.50 7.41 -14.63
CA LEU A 190 -4.46 8.37 -15.73
C LEU A 190 -5.74 9.19 -15.83
N ALA A 191 -6.90 8.52 -15.80
CA ALA A 191 -8.20 9.18 -15.80
C ALA A 191 -8.45 10.10 -14.60
N SER A 192 -7.80 9.80 -13.47
CA SER A 192 -7.90 10.61 -12.26
C SER A 192 -6.99 11.83 -12.26
N MET A 193 -5.91 11.84 -13.03
CA MET A 193 -4.95 12.96 -13.12
C MET A 193 -5.32 14.00 -14.19
N SER A 194 -6.36 13.73 -14.99
CA SER A 194 -6.81 14.56 -16.13
C SER A 194 -7.63 15.78 -15.70
#